data_c8c0c5e32eb1f19a287e96cc321d2498
#
_entry.id   c8c0c5e32eb1f19a287e96cc321d2498
#
_cell.length_a   1.000
_cell.length_b   1.000
_cell.length_c   1.000
_cell.angle_alpha   90.00
_cell.angle_beta   90.00
_cell.angle_gamma   90.00
#
_symmetry.space_group_name_H-M   'P 1'
#
loop_
_entity.id
_entity.type
_entity.pdbx_description
1 polymer ?
#
loop_
_entity_poly.entity_id
_entity_poly.type
_entity_poly.pdbx_seq_one_letter_code
_entity_poly.pdbx_strand_id
1 'polypeptide(L)'
;MKKEAIFPDTLPRPRVQYSPLVKAGPLVFISGQVASDFEKGIPPAAKTNDRFPHHGSNIERQTDFIAKNLKTTLEAGGSSLENCLQMILYQTDVGEVHDASKVMQQAFGQAGVAPHTTVCIEELPVPGCTLEVDAIGFVPEKGEKIEVLNPSSLPRPVPTGLDDRPLFNYGTKAGPYIFTAGITATDFDQGVAPEAWLDPNFIYYGESARLQAEYIIDKLKIILKEGGASMADVVKANVYLTNPHDFYRFEQVWKKHFPTDPPARCTIPVTSLGVPGIDIAVDLVAYVPEDGPAKRTIHTDKAPTPLVHEPQAVLAGPFLFFSQQMATDYKTGLPAEARVDPNFPFFTSAAEKQVLYIVKNIDAICKAAGTTRDHLVRRRGLYNDFTEFFTSFVAWAEEFPSDPPASTTVRVPKPMLVPECKVAIDLMAIIPD
;
A
#
# COMPACT_ATOMS: atom_id res chain seq x y z
N MET A 1 -20.68 -0.92 -12.06
CA MET A 1 -19.36 -1.43 -12.53
C MET A 1 -19.22 -2.90 -12.21
N LYS A 2 -18.57 -3.71 -13.07
CA LYS A 2 -18.38 -5.16 -12.88
C LYS A 2 -16.95 -5.43 -12.38
N LYS A 3 -16.84 -6.35 -11.41
CA LYS A 3 -15.59 -6.97 -10.97
C LYS A 3 -15.30 -8.21 -11.81
N GLU A 4 -14.06 -8.39 -12.22
CA GLU A 4 -13.59 -9.55 -12.97
C GLU A 4 -12.27 -10.04 -12.38
N ALA A 5 -12.26 -11.25 -11.80
CA ALA A 5 -11.07 -11.93 -11.34
C ALA A 5 -10.41 -12.66 -12.53
N ILE A 6 -9.12 -12.42 -12.75
CA ILE A 6 -8.39 -12.97 -13.89
C ILE A 6 -7.22 -13.82 -13.38
N PHE A 7 -7.08 -15.02 -13.93
CA PHE A 7 -6.05 -15.99 -13.56
C PHE A 7 -5.23 -16.33 -14.82
N PRO A 8 -4.12 -15.65 -15.08
CA PRO A 8 -3.28 -15.91 -16.24
C PRO A 8 -2.70 -17.34 -16.18
N ASP A 9 -2.87 -18.12 -17.25
CA ASP A 9 -2.37 -19.52 -17.32
C ASP A 9 -0.84 -19.60 -17.33
N THR A 10 -0.17 -18.50 -17.63
CA THR A 10 1.30 -18.38 -17.68
C THR A 10 1.95 -18.11 -16.34
N LEU A 11 1.17 -17.81 -15.31
CA LEU A 11 1.68 -17.54 -13.96
C LEU A 11 1.39 -18.69 -13.01
N PRO A 12 2.27 -18.92 -12.03
CA PRO A 12 2.05 -19.92 -10.99
C PRO A 12 0.75 -19.64 -10.22
N ARG A 13 -0.01 -20.68 -9.93
CA ARG A 13 -1.23 -20.53 -9.14
C ARG A 13 -0.90 -20.43 -7.65
N PRO A 14 -1.47 -19.43 -6.95
CA PRO A 14 -1.29 -19.30 -5.51
C PRO A 14 -1.78 -20.54 -4.75
N ARG A 15 -1.10 -20.86 -3.65
CA ARG A 15 -1.53 -21.95 -2.72
C ARG A 15 -2.69 -21.55 -1.81
N VAL A 16 -2.96 -20.27 -1.72
CA VAL A 16 -4.07 -19.70 -0.92
C VAL A 16 -5.03 -18.96 -1.85
N GLN A 17 -6.28 -18.82 -1.43
CA GLN A 17 -7.35 -18.33 -2.28
C GLN A 17 -7.33 -16.79 -2.40
N TYR A 18 -6.71 -16.29 -3.47
CA TYR A 18 -6.81 -14.90 -3.92
C TYR A 18 -6.69 -14.84 -5.46
N SER A 19 -7.16 -13.76 -6.05
CA SER A 19 -7.04 -13.54 -7.49
C SER A 19 -5.70 -12.91 -7.82
N PRO A 20 -4.88 -13.43 -8.75
CA PRO A 20 -3.63 -12.80 -9.18
C PRO A 20 -3.81 -11.37 -9.64
N LEU A 21 -4.95 -11.09 -10.29
CA LEU A 21 -5.38 -9.74 -10.60
C LEU A 21 -6.92 -9.65 -10.61
N VAL A 22 -7.42 -8.44 -10.34
CA VAL A 22 -8.84 -8.09 -10.46
C VAL A 22 -8.96 -6.86 -11.33
N LYS A 23 -9.80 -6.96 -12.38
CA LYS A 23 -10.19 -5.82 -13.21
C LYS A 23 -11.52 -5.25 -12.72
N ALA A 24 -11.59 -3.92 -12.64
CA ALA A 24 -12.82 -3.19 -12.33
C ALA A 24 -12.85 -1.87 -13.10
N GLY A 25 -13.68 -1.81 -14.14
CA GLY A 25 -13.72 -0.66 -15.07
C GLY A 25 -12.35 -0.42 -15.71
N PRO A 26 -11.82 0.81 -15.63
CA PRO A 26 -10.53 1.17 -16.24
C PRO A 26 -9.33 0.77 -15.37
N LEU A 27 -9.52 0.23 -14.18
CA LEU A 27 -8.43 -0.14 -13.29
C LEU A 27 -8.23 -1.65 -13.19
N VAL A 28 -6.97 -2.06 -13.06
CA VAL A 28 -6.57 -3.41 -12.69
C VAL A 28 -5.77 -3.37 -11.40
N PHE A 29 -6.10 -4.27 -10.49
CA PHE A 29 -5.47 -4.42 -9.17
C PHE A 29 -4.66 -5.70 -9.18
N ILE A 30 -3.36 -5.57 -9.04
CA ILE A 30 -2.41 -6.68 -9.07
C ILE A 30 -2.13 -7.13 -7.64
N SER A 31 -2.23 -8.42 -7.37
CA SER A 31 -1.78 -9.02 -6.10
C SER A 31 -0.28 -8.90 -5.94
N GLY A 32 0.19 -8.95 -4.71
CA GLY A 32 1.61 -8.96 -4.40
C GLY A 32 2.36 -10.00 -5.22
N GLN A 33 3.32 -9.54 -6.01
CA GLN A 33 4.21 -10.38 -6.81
C GLN A 33 5.48 -10.65 -6.00
N VAL A 34 5.73 -11.91 -5.72
CA VAL A 34 6.96 -12.39 -5.08
C VAL A 34 7.71 -13.32 -6.03
N ALA A 35 8.99 -13.51 -5.79
CA ALA A 35 9.83 -14.40 -6.60
C ALA A 35 9.61 -15.90 -6.24
N SER A 36 8.38 -16.39 -6.44
CA SER A 36 7.98 -17.76 -6.12
C SER A 36 7.24 -18.42 -7.27
N ASP A 37 7.45 -19.75 -7.40
CA ASP A 37 6.63 -20.63 -8.25
C ASP A 37 5.42 -21.21 -7.51
N PHE A 38 5.25 -20.89 -6.23
CA PHE A 38 4.25 -21.41 -5.30
C PHE A 38 4.20 -22.94 -5.16
N GLU A 39 5.15 -23.68 -5.75
CA GLU A 39 5.31 -25.12 -5.62
C GLU A 39 6.54 -25.47 -4.77
N LYS A 40 7.69 -24.94 -5.15
CA LYS A 40 9.02 -25.23 -4.57
C LYS A 40 9.67 -24.03 -3.88
N GLY A 41 9.00 -22.86 -3.88
CA GLY A 41 9.50 -21.62 -3.35
C GLY A 41 10.19 -20.77 -4.41
N ILE A 42 11.42 -20.28 -4.16
CA ILE A 42 12.13 -19.44 -5.11
C ILE A 42 12.67 -20.28 -6.29
N PRO A 43 12.23 -20.05 -7.53
CA PRO A 43 12.71 -20.80 -8.68
C PRO A 43 14.18 -20.48 -8.99
N PRO A 44 14.91 -21.38 -9.68
CA PRO A 44 16.32 -21.17 -10.03
C PRO A 44 16.60 -19.88 -10.81
N ALA A 45 15.63 -19.40 -11.58
CA ALA A 45 15.75 -18.14 -12.33
C ALA A 45 15.80 -16.91 -11.41
N ALA A 46 15.24 -17.00 -10.21
CA ALA A 46 15.12 -15.91 -9.25
C ALA A 46 16.15 -15.97 -8.10
N LYS A 47 17.15 -16.83 -8.18
CA LYS A 47 18.23 -16.92 -7.19
C LYS A 47 19.60 -17.14 -7.84
N THR A 48 20.65 -16.82 -7.10
CA THR A 48 22.02 -17.14 -7.48
C THR A 48 22.24 -18.65 -7.45
N ASN A 49 23.28 -19.11 -8.15
CA ASN A 49 23.67 -20.52 -8.11
C ASN A 49 24.21 -20.88 -6.72
N ASP A 50 23.64 -21.89 -6.07
CA ASP A 50 24.02 -22.31 -4.70
C ASP A 50 25.52 -22.71 -4.60
N ARG A 51 26.16 -23.09 -5.74
CA ARG A 51 27.58 -23.40 -5.80
C ARG A 51 28.45 -22.15 -5.98
N PHE A 52 27.88 -21.04 -6.40
CA PHE A 52 28.53 -19.76 -6.64
C PHE A 52 27.70 -18.62 -6.06
N PRO A 53 27.42 -18.62 -4.74
CA PRO A 53 26.46 -17.69 -4.12
C PRO A 53 26.91 -16.24 -4.18
N HIS A 54 28.22 -16.00 -4.36
CA HIS A 54 28.81 -14.65 -4.43
C HIS A 54 28.99 -14.14 -5.88
N HIS A 55 28.50 -14.88 -6.89
CA HIS A 55 28.59 -14.50 -8.29
C HIS A 55 27.23 -13.99 -8.82
N GLY A 56 26.71 -12.98 -8.19
CA GLY A 56 25.45 -12.31 -8.53
C GLY A 56 24.71 -11.82 -7.30
N SER A 57 23.59 -11.16 -7.53
CA SER A 57 22.72 -10.63 -6.48
C SER A 57 21.36 -11.37 -6.51
N ASN A 58 20.93 -11.89 -5.36
CA ASN A 58 19.63 -12.52 -5.25
C ASN A 58 18.51 -11.50 -5.46
N ILE A 59 18.66 -10.30 -4.91
CA ILE A 59 17.63 -9.27 -5.06
C ILE A 59 17.50 -8.82 -6.53
N GLU A 60 18.58 -8.67 -7.29
CA GLU A 60 18.50 -8.34 -8.72
C GLU A 60 17.72 -9.43 -9.48
N ARG A 61 17.96 -10.72 -9.18
CA ARG A 61 17.24 -11.83 -9.83
C ARG A 61 15.79 -11.92 -9.40
N GLN A 62 15.50 -11.72 -8.12
CA GLN A 62 14.13 -11.68 -7.63
C GLN A 62 13.37 -10.52 -8.26
N THR A 63 13.97 -9.34 -8.33
CA THR A 63 13.35 -8.15 -8.93
C THR A 63 13.08 -8.33 -10.43
N ASP A 64 14.04 -8.91 -11.18
CA ASP A 64 13.83 -9.21 -12.62
C ASP A 64 12.69 -10.22 -12.83
N PHE A 65 12.62 -11.26 -11.98
CA PHE A 65 11.54 -12.23 -12.01
C PHE A 65 10.18 -11.58 -11.71
N ILE A 66 10.12 -10.76 -10.66
CA ILE A 66 8.91 -10.01 -10.27
C ILE A 66 8.48 -9.03 -11.36
N ALA A 67 9.41 -8.29 -11.95
CA ALA A 67 9.11 -7.34 -13.02
C ALA A 67 8.51 -8.01 -14.26
N LYS A 68 9.00 -9.21 -14.62
CA LYS A 68 8.42 -10.05 -15.69
C LYS A 68 7.03 -10.52 -15.36
N ASN A 69 6.79 -10.99 -14.13
CA ASN A 69 5.46 -11.41 -13.68
C ASN A 69 4.50 -10.22 -13.65
N LEU A 70 4.94 -9.07 -13.14
CA LEU A 70 4.16 -7.83 -13.12
C LEU A 70 3.72 -7.42 -14.53
N LYS A 71 4.66 -7.42 -15.50
CA LYS A 71 4.35 -7.17 -16.90
C LYS A 71 3.29 -8.12 -17.43
N THR A 72 3.50 -9.44 -17.26
CA THR A 72 2.56 -10.47 -17.74
C THR A 72 1.17 -10.31 -17.10
N THR A 73 1.12 -9.97 -15.82
CA THR A 73 -0.13 -9.81 -15.08
C THR A 73 -0.89 -8.55 -15.54
N LEU A 74 -0.18 -7.43 -15.74
CA LEU A 74 -0.77 -6.19 -16.27
C LEU A 74 -1.33 -6.43 -17.69
N GLU A 75 -0.56 -7.08 -18.57
CA GLU A 75 -0.98 -7.40 -19.96
C GLU A 75 -2.21 -8.31 -19.98
N ALA A 76 -2.30 -9.29 -19.09
CA ALA A 76 -3.50 -10.14 -18.95
C ALA A 76 -4.75 -9.35 -18.55
N GLY A 77 -4.59 -8.26 -17.82
CA GLY A 77 -5.67 -7.33 -17.47
C GLY A 77 -6.01 -6.31 -18.57
N GLY A 78 -5.24 -6.30 -19.67
CA GLY A 78 -5.37 -5.31 -20.75
C GLY A 78 -4.64 -3.99 -20.49
N SER A 79 -3.68 -3.99 -19.55
CA SER A 79 -2.82 -2.87 -19.19
C SER A 79 -1.37 -3.12 -19.67
N SER A 80 -0.40 -2.36 -19.18
CA SER A 80 1.03 -2.54 -19.45
C SER A 80 1.86 -1.90 -18.34
N LEU A 81 3.18 -2.11 -18.34
CA LEU A 81 4.09 -1.38 -17.43
C LEU A 81 4.01 0.13 -17.63
N GLU A 82 3.85 0.59 -18.87
CA GLU A 82 3.70 2.02 -19.19
C GLU A 82 2.42 2.64 -18.63
N ASN A 83 1.40 1.81 -18.40
CA ASN A 83 0.11 2.19 -17.83
C ASN A 83 0.00 1.83 -16.34
N CYS A 84 1.12 1.51 -15.68
CA CYS A 84 1.16 1.32 -14.24
C CYS A 84 0.98 2.66 -13.52
N LEU A 85 -0.05 2.76 -12.68
CA LEU A 85 -0.40 4.01 -11.99
C LEU A 85 0.34 4.18 -10.67
N GLN A 86 0.49 3.11 -9.92
CA GLN A 86 1.15 3.11 -8.62
C GLN A 86 1.63 1.71 -8.25
N MET A 87 2.75 1.64 -7.54
CA MET A 87 3.25 0.41 -6.94
C MET A 87 3.60 0.63 -5.47
N ILE A 88 3.61 -0.46 -4.70
CA ILE A 88 4.25 -0.51 -3.38
C ILE A 88 5.27 -1.64 -3.42
N LEU A 89 6.50 -1.32 -3.05
CA LEU A 89 7.62 -2.24 -2.94
C LEU A 89 7.89 -2.53 -1.46
N TYR A 90 7.61 -3.75 -1.06
CA TYR A 90 7.88 -4.24 0.29
C TYR A 90 9.18 -5.02 0.29
N GLN A 91 10.19 -4.51 0.97
CA GLN A 91 11.51 -5.15 1.10
C GLN A 91 11.79 -5.58 2.54
N THR A 92 12.55 -6.65 2.71
CA THR A 92 12.96 -7.12 4.03
C THR A 92 14.35 -6.63 4.43
N ASP A 93 15.13 -6.14 3.48
CA ASP A 93 16.49 -5.61 3.70
C ASP A 93 16.67 -4.26 3.03
N VAL A 94 16.96 -3.25 3.84
CA VAL A 94 17.21 -1.88 3.35
C VAL A 94 18.48 -1.79 2.48
N GLY A 95 19.45 -2.67 2.69
CA GLY A 95 20.67 -2.73 1.89
C GLY A 95 20.44 -3.16 0.43
N GLU A 96 19.30 -3.76 0.13
CA GLU A 96 18.94 -4.23 -1.21
C GLU A 96 18.12 -3.22 -2.03
N VAL A 97 17.71 -2.08 -1.46
CA VAL A 97 16.84 -1.07 -2.11
C VAL A 97 17.45 -0.54 -3.40
N HIS A 98 18.77 -0.26 -3.41
CA HIS A 98 19.45 0.25 -4.60
C HIS A 98 19.42 -0.74 -5.77
N ASP A 99 19.80 -2.00 -5.52
CA ASP A 99 19.87 -3.03 -6.55
C ASP A 99 18.48 -3.36 -7.12
N ALA A 100 17.46 -3.43 -6.26
CA ALA A 100 16.08 -3.59 -6.70
C ALA A 100 15.61 -2.42 -7.57
N SER A 101 15.90 -1.17 -7.17
CA SER A 101 15.53 0.04 -7.92
C SER A 101 16.17 0.07 -9.29
N LYS A 102 17.44 -0.31 -9.41
CA LYS A 102 18.18 -0.40 -10.67
C LYS A 102 17.53 -1.38 -11.65
N VAL A 103 17.12 -2.56 -11.17
CA VAL A 103 16.44 -3.55 -12.02
C VAL A 103 15.06 -3.05 -12.44
N MET A 104 14.31 -2.41 -11.54
CA MET A 104 13.03 -1.79 -11.89
C MET A 104 13.19 -0.68 -12.95
N GLN A 105 14.19 0.18 -12.83
CA GLN A 105 14.49 1.18 -13.86
C GLN A 105 14.78 0.55 -15.23
N GLN A 106 15.47 -0.59 -15.25
CA GLN A 106 15.71 -1.33 -16.50
C GLN A 106 14.42 -1.90 -17.09
N ALA A 107 13.56 -2.47 -16.25
CA ALA A 107 12.29 -3.08 -16.68
C ALA A 107 11.29 -2.06 -17.24
N PHE A 108 11.19 -0.88 -16.64
CA PHE A 108 10.30 0.20 -17.10
C PHE A 108 10.92 1.02 -18.26
N GLY A 109 12.23 0.95 -18.46
CA GLY A 109 12.91 1.58 -19.59
C GLY A 109 12.72 3.10 -19.65
N GLN A 110 12.41 3.61 -20.85
CA GLN A 110 12.30 5.06 -21.11
C GLN A 110 11.01 5.70 -20.56
N ALA A 111 9.99 4.92 -20.28
CA ALA A 111 8.74 5.42 -19.68
C ALA A 111 8.98 5.95 -18.24
N GLY A 112 10.09 5.55 -17.62
CA GLY A 112 10.38 5.82 -16.22
C GLY A 112 9.57 4.92 -15.28
N VAL A 113 10.08 4.69 -14.09
CA VAL A 113 9.39 3.85 -13.09
C VAL A 113 8.10 4.53 -12.63
N ALA A 114 7.02 3.77 -12.58
CA ALA A 114 5.74 4.27 -12.04
C ALA A 114 5.91 4.87 -10.64
N PRO A 115 5.05 5.80 -10.23
CA PRO A 115 5.02 6.26 -8.85
C PRO A 115 4.99 5.08 -7.90
N HIS A 116 5.91 5.04 -6.96
CA HIS A 116 5.93 3.95 -5.99
C HIS A 116 6.37 4.38 -4.60
N THR A 117 6.01 3.56 -3.64
CA THR A 117 6.47 3.68 -2.26
C THR A 117 7.33 2.45 -1.96
N THR A 118 8.60 2.65 -1.63
CA THR A 118 9.48 1.58 -1.12
C THR A 118 9.49 1.64 0.39
N VAL A 119 9.16 0.53 1.04
CA VAL A 119 9.15 0.38 2.49
C VAL A 119 9.84 -0.90 2.90
N CYS A 120 10.57 -0.86 4.01
CA CYS A 120 11.13 -2.07 4.60
C CYS A 120 10.17 -2.63 5.67
N ILE A 121 10.03 -3.95 5.65
CA ILE A 121 9.13 -4.72 6.50
C ILE A 121 9.89 -5.86 7.18
N GLU A 122 9.23 -6.58 8.07
CA GLU A 122 9.86 -7.68 8.82
C GLU A 122 10.06 -8.95 7.99
N GLU A 123 9.02 -9.37 7.21
CA GLU A 123 9.02 -10.66 6.54
C GLU A 123 7.97 -10.76 5.43
N LEU A 124 8.23 -11.61 4.46
CA LEU A 124 7.31 -12.02 3.41
C LEU A 124 6.83 -13.46 3.63
N PRO A 125 5.63 -13.85 3.14
CA PRO A 125 5.07 -15.18 3.38
C PRO A 125 5.85 -16.32 2.73
N VAL A 126 6.74 -16.02 1.78
CA VAL A 126 7.57 -17.03 1.08
C VAL A 126 9.01 -16.93 1.60
N PRO A 127 9.53 -17.95 2.30
CA PRO A 127 10.88 -17.90 2.84
C PRO A 127 11.95 -17.65 1.79
N GLY A 128 12.85 -16.70 2.08
CA GLY A 128 13.95 -16.30 1.19
C GLY A 128 13.57 -15.28 0.12
N CYS A 129 12.28 -14.94 -0.05
CA CYS A 129 11.90 -13.76 -0.81
C CYS A 129 12.19 -12.51 0.01
N THR A 130 12.83 -11.51 -0.61
CA THR A 130 13.20 -10.24 0.03
C THR A 130 12.48 -9.04 -0.57
N LEU A 131 11.70 -9.25 -1.64
CA LEU A 131 10.88 -8.25 -2.30
C LEU A 131 9.49 -8.80 -2.63
N GLU A 132 8.46 -8.01 -2.35
CA GLU A 132 7.10 -8.16 -2.87
C GLU A 132 6.64 -6.83 -3.49
N VAL A 133 5.97 -6.89 -4.65
CA VAL A 133 5.47 -5.70 -5.34
C VAL A 133 4.00 -5.86 -5.64
N ASP A 134 3.17 -4.97 -5.14
CA ASP A 134 1.80 -4.81 -5.59
C ASP A 134 1.64 -3.60 -6.51
N ALA A 135 0.63 -3.60 -7.37
CA ALA A 135 0.44 -2.52 -8.33
C ALA A 135 -1.03 -2.26 -8.65
N ILE A 136 -1.28 -1.04 -9.11
CA ILE A 136 -2.52 -0.63 -9.77
C ILE A 136 -2.15 -0.20 -11.18
N GLY A 137 -2.84 -0.75 -12.17
CA GLY A 137 -2.67 -0.41 -13.58
C GLY A 137 -3.93 0.23 -14.17
N PHE A 138 -3.76 0.93 -15.26
CA PHE A 138 -4.83 1.54 -16.06
C PHE A 138 -5.03 0.74 -17.34
N VAL A 139 -6.27 0.52 -17.72
CA VAL A 139 -6.67 -0.08 -18.99
C VAL A 139 -7.20 1.04 -19.88
N PRO A 140 -6.36 1.59 -20.76
CA PRO A 140 -6.78 2.71 -21.59
C PRO A 140 -7.83 2.30 -22.63
N GLU A 141 -8.83 3.11 -22.81
CA GLU A 141 -9.66 3.08 -24.01
C GLU A 141 -8.88 3.63 -25.20
N LYS A 142 -9.41 3.44 -26.41
CA LYS A 142 -8.70 3.86 -27.64
C LYS A 142 -8.37 5.37 -27.62
N GLY A 143 -7.08 5.67 -27.54
CA GLY A 143 -6.56 7.05 -27.56
C GLY A 143 -6.31 7.65 -26.17
N GLU A 144 -6.73 7.00 -25.09
CA GLU A 144 -6.40 7.41 -23.74
C GLU A 144 -4.95 7.10 -23.39
N LYS A 145 -4.37 7.94 -22.53
CA LYS A 145 -3.01 7.78 -21.98
C LYS A 145 -3.02 8.24 -20.54
N ILE A 146 -2.15 7.65 -19.75
CA ILE A 146 -1.83 8.22 -18.45
C ILE A 146 -1.02 9.51 -18.62
N GLU A 147 -1.24 10.46 -17.74
CA GLU A 147 -0.42 11.66 -17.59
C GLU A 147 0.58 11.42 -16.46
N VAL A 148 1.87 11.66 -16.73
CA VAL A 148 2.93 11.56 -15.74
C VAL A 148 3.14 12.92 -15.10
N LEU A 149 3.10 12.98 -13.77
CA LEU A 149 3.23 14.21 -12.99
C LEU A 149 4.63 14.28 -12.39
N ASN A 150 5.45 15.20 -12.90
CA ASN A 150 6.82 15.46 -12.41
C ASN A 150 7.04 16.96 -12.30
N PRO A 151 6.50 17.64 -11.26
CA PRO A 151 6.60 19.08 -11.09
C PRO A 151 8.06 19.54 -11.08
N SER A 152 8.40 20.49 -11.94
CA SER A 152 9.77 21.03 -12.06
C SER A 152 10.25 21.79 -10.82
N SER A 153 9.34 22.14 -9.92
CA SER A 153 9.65 22.79 -8.64
C SER A 153 10.06 21.79 -7.55
N LEU A 154 9.91 20.48 -7.78
CA LEU A 154 10.40 19.45 -6.87
C LEU A 154 11.81 19.00 -7.26
N PRO A 155 12.66 18.59 -6.30
CA PRO A 155 13.95 18.00 -6.62
C PRO A 155 13.72 16.74 -7.45
N ARG A 156 14.60 16.50 -8.42
CA ARG A 156 14.55 15.25 -9.18
C ARG A 156 14.86 14.07 -8.24
N PRO A 157 14.09 12.97 -8.23
CA PRO A 157 14.32 11.85 -7.30
C PRO A 157 15.50 10.99 -7.75
N VAL A 158 16.67 11.59 -7.77
CA VAL A 158 17.97 11.02 -8.13
C VAL A 158 18.93 11.34 -6.98
N PRO A 159 19.21 10.39 -6.08
CA PRO A 159 20.16 10.62 -5.01
C PRO A 159 21.53 11.00 -5.55
N THR A 160 22.17 12.00 -4.95
CA THR A 160 23.51 12.46 -5.32
C THR A 160 24.52 11.32 -5.31
N GLY A 161 25.30 11.21 -6.38
CA GLY A 161 26.33 10.19 -6.54
C GLY A 161 25.85 8.87 -7.17
N LEU A 162 24.57 8.76 -7.52
CA LEU A 162 24.01 7.66 -8.31
C LEU A 162 23.91 8.04 -9.80
N ASP A 163 23.40 7.10 -10.63
CA ASP A 163 23.18 7.39 -12.05
C ASP A 163 22.05 8.42 -12.26
N ASP A 164 21.99 9.05 -13.44
CA ASP A 164 21.08 10.17 -13.71
C ASP A 164 19.59 9.80 -13.87
N ARG A 165 19.22 8.54 -13.67
CA ARG A 165 17.82 8.10 -13.84
C ARG A 165 17.03 8.30 -12.58
N PRO A 166 15.83 8.91 -12.68
CA PRO A 166 14.93 9.03 -11.55
C PRO A 166 14.55 7.67 -10.98
N LEU A 167 14.48 7.56 -9.65
CA LEU A 167 14.00 6.35 -8.97
C LEU A 167 12.54 6.06 -9.32
N PHE A 168 11.71 7.11 -9.47
CA PHE A 168 10.29 7.03 -9.75
C PHE A 168 9.77 8.33 -10.37
N ASN A 169 8.58 8.27 -10.94
CA ASN A 169 7.76 9.44 -11.25
C ASN A 169 6.99 9.88 -9.99
N TYR A 170 6.83 11.17 -9.77
CA TYR A 170 6.16 11.71 -8.58
C TYR A 170 4.67 11.40 -8.52
N GLY A 171 4.02 11.30 -9.68
CA GLY A 171 2.61 10.95 -9.75
C GLY A 171 2.18 10.55 -11.16
N THR A 172 0.99 9.99 -11.22
CA THR A 172 0.28 9.68 -12.47
C THR A 172 -1.17 10.10 -12.35
N LYS A 173 -1.77 10.46 -13.50
CA LYS A 173 -3.19 10.74 -13.61
C LYS A 173 -3.80 9.87 -14.71
N ALA A 174 -4.93 9.24 -14.41
CA ALA A 174 -5.73 8.46 -15.36
C ALA A 174 -7.21 8.76 -15.12
N GLY A 175 -7.87 9.35 -16.12
CA GLY A 175 -9.22 9.87 -15.94
C GLY A 175 -9.31 10.81 -14.73
N PRO A 176 -10.27 10.61 -13.82
CA PRO A 176 -10.45 11.46 -12.66
C PRO A 176 -9.49 11.14 -11.49
N TYR A 177 -8.66 10.09 -11.60
CA TYR A 177 -7.82 9.63 -10.48
C TYR A 177 -6.39 10.09 -10.64
N ILE A 178 -5.79 10.53 -9.53
CA ILE A 178 -4.38 10.88 -9.40
C ILE A 178 -3.78 9.98 -8.33
N PHE A 179 -2.63 9.37 -8.65
CA PHE A 179 -1.86 8.52 -7.75
C PHE A 179 -0.49 9.16 -7.54
N THR A 180 -0.03 9.30 -6.30
CA THR A 180 1.30 9.82 -6.01
C THR A 180 2.27 8.70 -5.64
N ALA A 181 3.56 8.96 -5.79
CA ALA A 181 4.59 8.17 -5.12
C ALA A 181 4.54 8.38 -3.60
N GLY A 182 5.20 7.49 -2.87
CA GLY A 182 5.49 7.70 -1.45
C GLY A 182 6.50 8.82 -1.27
N ILE A 183 6.03 9.94 -0.73
CA ILE A 183 6.87 11.10 -0.47
C ILE A 183 7.45 11.00 0.93
N THR A 184 8.75 11.16 1.02
CA THR A 184 9.53 11.23 2.26
C THR A 184 10.11 12.62 2.42
N ALA A 185 10.64 12.93 3.61
CA ALA A 185 11.25 14.22 3.88
C ALA A 185 12.71 14.29 3.40
N THR A 186 12.97 13.86 2.15
CA THR A 186 14.29 13.96 1.50
C THR A 186 14.30 14.99 0.36
N ASP A 187 15.45 15.61 0.15
CA ASP A 187 15.75 16.44 -1.02
C ASP A 187 16.59 15.70 -2.08
N PHE A 188 16.95 14.43 -1.81
CA PHE A 188 17.82 13.57 -2.64
C PHE A 188 19.28 14.02 -2.73
N ASP A 189 19.68 15.07 -2.03
CA ASP A 189 21.05 15.58 -2.00
C ASP A 189 21.72 15.31 -0.63
N GLN A 190 21.03 15.68 0.46
CA GLN A 190 21.58 15.63 1.82
C GLN A 190 20.96 14.51 2.70
N GLY A 191 20.07 13.71 2.15
CA GLY A 191 19.28 12.74 2.92
C GLY A 191 18.02 13.39 3.48
N VAL A 192 17.95 13.67 4.78
CA VAL A 192 16.85 14.46 5.35
C VAL A 192 16.95 15.89 4.87
N ALA A 193 15.88 16.43 4.29
CA ALA A 193 15.83 17.80 3.81
C ALA A 193 16.04 18.80 4.97
N PRO A 194 16.80 19.90 4.75
CA PRO A 194 17.11 20.89 5.80
C PRO A 194 15.86 21.41 6.53
N GLU A 195 14.75 21.60 5.83
CA GLU A 195 13.48 22.08 6.40
C GLU A 195 12.79 21.05 7.32
N ALA A 196 13.14 19.76 7.15
CA ALA A 196 12.66 18.67 7.96
C ALA A 196 13.66 18.21 9.04
N TRP A 197 14.80 18.86 9.12
CA TRP A 197 15.85 18.53 10.07
C TRP A 197 15.57 19.13 11.43
N LEU A 198 15.69 18.32 12.47
CA LEU A 198 15.68 18.79 13.85
C LEU A 198 17.12 19.21 14.22
N ASP A 199 17.31 20.46 14.69
CA ASP A 199 18.62 20.96 15.13
C ASP A 199 19.22 20.04 16.21
N PRO A 200 20.37 19.41 15.96
CA PRO A 200 20.98 18.47 16.92
C PRO A 200 21.41 19.14 18.23
N ASN A 201 21.54 20.48 18.27
CA ASN A 201 21.84 21.20 19.51
C ASN A 201 20.57 21.47 20.34
N PHE A 202 19.37 21.34 19.74
CA PHE A 202 18.09 21.65 20.35
C PHE A 202 17.08 20.52 20.18
N ILE A 203 17.50 19.27 20.31
CA ILE A 203 16.69 18.06 20.09
C ILE A 203 15.39 17.98 20.91
N TYR A 204 15.32 18.69 22.03
CA TYR A 204 14.12 18.75 22.89
C TYR A 204 13.22 19.97 22.59
N TYR A 205 13.57 20.82 21.61
CA TYR A 205 12.84 22.01 21.27
C TYR A 205 12.03 21.89 19.96
N GLY A 206 11.92 20.66 19.44
CA GLY A 206 11.15 20.33 18.26
C GLY A 206 10.78 18.85 18.21
N GLU A 207 10.08 18.48 17.14
CA GLU A 207 9.63 17.10 16.89
C GLU A 207 9.90 16.75 15.44
N SER A 208 10.86 15.84 15.18
CA SER A 208 11.25 15.42 13.82
C SER A 208 10.04 14.98 12.99
N ALA A 209 9.17 14.13 13.57
CA ALA A 209 7.97 13.65 12.89
C ALA A 209 7.04 14.78 12.43
N ARG A 210 6.94 15.89 13.18
CA ARG A 210 6.14 17.05 12.79
C ARG A 210 6.75 17.79 11.61
N LEU A 211 8.07 18.03 11.65
CA LEU A 211 8.79 18.70 10.56
C LEU A 211 8.73 17.88 9.27
N GLN A 212 8.96 16.58 9.37
CA GLN A 212 8.86 15.66 8.23
C GLN A 212 7.44 15.64 7.65
N ALA A 213 6.41 15.56 8.49
CA ALA A 213 5.02 15.56 8.04
C ALA A 213 4.63 16.85 7.30
N GLU A 214 5.02 18.03 7.81
CA GLU A 214 4.76 19.32 7.13
C GLU A 214 5.47 19.37 5.76
N TYR A 215 6.74 18.99 5.70
CA TYR A 215 7.52 18.94 4.46
C TYR A 215 6.86 18.01 3.42
N ILE A 216 6.51 16.79 3.84
CA ILE A 216 5.86 15.78 2.98
C ILE A 216 4.56 16.32 2.41
N ILE A 217 3.69 16.88 3.27
CA ILE A 217 2.39 17.39 2.83
C ILE A 217 2.55 18.56 1.87
N ASP A 218 3.53 19.44 2.07
CA ASP A 218 3.78 20.53 1.15
C ASP A 218 4.26 20.03 -0.24
N LYS A 219 5.08 18.97 -0.30
CA LYS A 219 5.45 18.34 -1.58
C LYS A 219 4.23 17.67 -2.25
N LEU A 220 3.41 16.96 -1.48
CA LEU A 220 2.19 16.34 -2.00
C LEU A 220 1.21 17.34 -2.59
N LYS A 221 1.04 18.53 -1.98
CA LYS A 221 0.25 19.62 -2.54
C LYS A 221 0.73 20.07 -3.92
N ILE A 222 2.05 20.12 -4.12
CA ILE A 222 2.64 20.49 -5.41
C ILE A 222 2.31 19.44 -6.47
N ILE A 223 2.45 18.13 -6.13
CA ILE A 223 2.13 17.04 -7.04
C ILE A 223 0.64 17.03 -7.40
N LEU A 224 -0.23 17.15 -6.41
CA LEU A 224 -1.68 17.20 -6.63
C LEU A 224 -2.06 18.39 -7.52
N LYS A 225 -1.48 19.57 -7.29
CA LYS A 225 -1.72 20.78 -8.09
C LYS A 225 -1.31 20.59 -9.55
N GLU A 226 -0.20 19.92 -9.82
CA GLU A 226 0.23 19.57 -11.19
C GLU A 226 -0.84 18.74 -11.90
N GLY A 227 -1.45 17.76 -11.21
CA GLY A 227 -2.55 16.95 -11.74
C GLY A 227 -3.91 17.64 -11.74
N GLY A 228 -4.00 18.92 -11.31
CA GLY A 228 -5.25 19.68 -11.24
C GLY A 228 -6.10 19.39 -10.00
N ALA A 229 -5.50 18.87 -8.93
CA ALA A 229 -6.16 18.56 -7.66
C ALA A 229 -5.63 19.37 -6.49
N SER A 230 -6.30 19.22 -5.36
CA SER A 230 -5.95 19.81 -4.06
C SER A 230 -6.04 18.75 -2.95
N MET A 231 -5.68 19.12 -1.73
CA MET A 231 -5.87 18.25 -0.55
C MET A 231 -7.34 17.89 -0.30
N ALA A 232 -8.30 18.73 -0.71
CA ALA A 232 -9.72 18.45 -0.57
C ALA A 232 -10.19 17.28 -1.45
N ASP A 233 -9.47 17.01 -2.54
CA ASP A 233 -9.80 15.95 -3.50
C ASP A 233 -9.20 14.59 -3.14
N VAL A 234 -8.37 14.54 -2.08
CA VAL A 234 -7.76 13.28 -1.62
C VAL A 234 -8.83 12.36 -1.07
N VAL A 235 -8.83 11.09 -1.53
CA VAL A 235 -9.79 10.05 -1.15
C VAL A 235 -9.16 8.93 -0.35
N LYS A 236 -7.86 8.69 -0.56
CA LYS A 236 -7.09 7.67 0.15
C LYS A 236 -5.69 8.19 0.47
N ALA A 237 -5.20 7.82 1.64
CA ALA A 237 -3.81 8.02 2.04
C ALA A 237 -3.23 6.74 2.62
N ASN A 238 -1.99 6.43 2.27
CA ASN A 238 -1.17 5.47 3.01
C ASN A 238 -0.09 6.25 3.74
N VAL A 239 0.07 5.98 5.02
CA VAL A 239 1.06 6.60 5.91
C VAL A 239 1.95 5.49 6.45
N TYR A 240 3.24 5.62 6.29
CA TYR A 240 4.23 4.65 6.77
C TYR A 240 5.05 5.30 7.87
N LEU A 241 5.18 4.62 9.00
CA LEU A 241 5.89 5.12 10.18
C LEU A 241 6.93 4.11 10.64
N THR A 242 8.17 4.54 10.81
CA THR A 242 9.22 3.70 11.41
C THR A 242 9.04 3.57 12.93
N ASN A 243 8.37 4.53 13.54
CA ASN A 243 8.09 4.56 14.97
C ASN A 243 6.61 4.89 15.24
N PRO A 244 5.80 3.96 15.78
CA PRO A 244 4.40 4.21 16.10
C PRO A 244 4.17 5.37 17.08
N HIS A 245 5.16 5.72 17.90
CA HIS A 245 5.07 6.87 18.82
C HIS A 245 4.98 8.22 18.10
N ASP A 246 5.37 8.27 16.81
CA ASP A 246 5.27 9.49 16.01
C ASP A 246 3.87 9.71 15.43
N PHE A 247 2.98 8.71 15.55
CA PHE A 247 1.62 8.82 15.07
C PHE A 247 0.86 10.03 15.65
N TYR A 248 0.98 10.28 16.95
CA TYR A 248 0.32 11.44 17.56
C TYR A 248 0.80 12.77 16.96
N ARG A 249 2.10 12.89 16.73
CA ARG A 249 2.73 14.10 16.15
C ARG A 249 2.32 14.30 14.70
N PHE A 250 2.34 13.24 13.93
CA PHE A 250 1.83 13.21 12.57
C PHE A 250 0.35 13.61 12.50
N GLU A 251 -0.48 13.08 13.39
CA GLU A 251 -1.92 13.34 13.46
C GLU A 251 -2.24 14.83 13.73
N GLN A 252 -1.40 15.56 14.47
CA GLN A 252 -1.56 17.00 14.66
C GLN A 252 -1.39 17.78 13.35
N VAL A 253 -0.40 17.40 12.55
CA VAL A 253 -0.18 17.99 11.23
C VAL A 253 -1.29 17.58 10.27
N TRP A 254 -1.68 16.30 10.27
CA TRP A 254 -2.76 15.78 9.44
C TRP A 254 -4.05 16.56 9.61
N LYS A 255 -4.51 16.77 10.85
CA LYS A 255 -5.72 17.55 11.18
C LYS A 255 -5.66 18.99 10.68
N LYS A 256 -4.51 19.61 10.69
CA LYS A 256 -4.31 20.96 10.18
C LYS A 256 -4.56 21.05 8.66
N HIS A 257 -4.10 20.01 7.92
CA HIS A 257 -4.18 20.01 6.46
C HIS A 257 -5.46 19.38 5.90
N PHE A 258 -6.19 18.61 6.71
CA PHE A 258 -7.49 18.05 6.40
C PHE A 258 -8.52 18.51 7.46
N PRO A 259 -8.86 19.80 7.53
CA PRO A 259 -9.75 20.30 8.59
C PRO A 259 -11.17 19.74 8.50
N THR A 260 -11.60 19.37 7.30
CA THR A 260 -12.93 18.77 7.00
C THR A 260 -12.74 17.62 6.01
N ASP A 261 -13.66 16.66 6.04
CA ASP A 261 -13.75 15.53 5.10
C ASP A 261 -12.41 14.84 4.80
N PRO A 262 -11.70 14.34 5.83
CA PRO A 262 -10.41 13.69 5.64
C PRO A 262 -10.55 12.44 4.75
N PRO A 263 -9.48 12.03 4.04
CA PRO A 263 -9.49 10.81 3.25
C PRO A 263 -9.54 9.55 4.13
N ALA A 264 -9.94 8.44 3.54
CA ALA A 264 -9.70 7.13 4.12
C ALA A 264 -8.19 6.91 4.26
N ARG A 265 -7.72 6.37 5.38
CA ARG A 265 -6.30 6.26 5.68
C ARG A 265 -5.91 4.85 6.13
N CYS A 266 -4.74 4.41 5.67
CA CYS A 266 -4.04 3.24 6.19
C CYS A 266 -2.72 3.69 6.79
N THR A 267 -2.48 3.39 8.08
CA THR A 267 -1.22 3.71 8.75
C THR A 267 -0.46 2.44 9.07
N ILE A 268 0.74 2.31 8.50
CA ILE A 268 1.50 1.07 8.43
C ILE A 268 2.82 1.25 9.17
N PRO A 269 3.09 0.49 10.23
CA PRO A 269 4.43 0.45 10.83
C PRO A 269 5.39 -0.25 9.86
N VAL A 270 6.60 0.31 9.72
CA VAL A 270 7.66 -0.19 8.83
C VAL A 270 9.01 -0.19 9.56
N THR A 271 9.96 -0.99 9.09
CA THR A 271 11.28 -1.06 9.72
C THR A 271 12.22 0.05 9.24
N SER A 272 12.05 0.50 7.99
CA SER A 272 12.87 1.57 7.38
C SER A 272 12.18 2.15 6.15
N LEU A 273 12.59 3.36 5.78
CA LEU A 273 12.17 4.08 4.56
C LEU A 273 13.35 4.37 3.62
N GLY A 274 14.44 3.62 3.76
CA GLY A 274 15.58 3.64 2.84
C GLY A 274 16.56 4.79 3.04
N VAL A 275 16.22 5.83 3.78
CA VAL A 275 17.10 6.98 4.07
C VAL A 275 17.24 7.14 5.58
N PRO A 276 18.47 7.16 6.13
CA PRO A 276 18.68 7.37 7.56
C PRO A 276 18.05 8.67 8.06
N GLY A 277 17.31 8.59 9.18
CA GLY A 277 16.64 9.76 9.78
C GLY A 277 15.28 10.10 9.16
N ILE A 278 14.85 9.37 8.15
CA ILE A 278 13.49 9.47 7.61
C ILE A 278 12.58 8.50 8.37
N ASP A 279 11.54 9.05 9.00
CA ASP A 279 10.60 8.32 9.86
C ASP A 279 9.22 8.19 9.26
N ILE A 280 8.88 9.00 8.25
CA ILE A 280 7.54 9.11 7.66
C ILE A 280 7.62 9.06 6.14
N ALA A 281 6.71 8.29 5.54
CA ALA A 281 6.37 8.41 4.12
C ALA A 281 4.85 8.48 3.96
N VAL A 282 4.38 9.18 2.93
CA VAL A 282 2.94 9.29 2.61
C VAL A 282 2.76 9.21 1.10
N ASP A 283 1.85 8.34 0.65
CA ASP A 283 1.29 8.37 -0.70
C ASP A 283 -0.22 8.66 -0.67
N LEU A 284 -0.72 9.24 -1.73
CA LEU A 284 -2.09 9.68 -1.85
C LEU A 284 -2.77 9.17 -3.13
N VAL A 285 -4.08 8.97 -3.03
CA VAL A 285 -4.96 8.89 -4.19
C VAL A 285 -5.95 10.05 -4.11
N ALA A 286 -6.06 10.84 -5.18
CA ALA A 286 -7.05 11.91 -5.30
C ALA A 286 -8.05 11.61 -6.42
N TYR A 287 -9.23 12.21 -6.33
CA TYR A 287 -10.33 12.05 -7.27
C TYR A 287 -10.91 13.42 -7.66
N VAL A 288 -10.81 13.75 -8.93
CA VAL A 288 -11.31 15.01 -9.51
C VAL A 288 -12.24 14.67 -10.68
N PRO A 289 -13.55 14.50 -10.44
CA PRO A 289 -14.48 14.18 -11.52
C PRO A 289 -14.66 15.39 -12.45
N GLU A 290 -14.76 15.13 -13.75
CA GLU A 290 -15.17 16.18 -14.74
C GLU A 290 -16.63 16.56 -14.53
N ASP A 291 -17.48 15.56 -14.34
CA ASP A 291 -18.90 15.67 -14.04
C ASP A 291 -19.31 14.72 -12.92
N GLY A 292 -20.31 15.13 -12.14
CA GLY A 292 -20.87 14.28 -11.09
C GLY A 292 -20.43 14.69 -9.67
N PRO A 293 -20.79 13.90 -8.66
CA PRO A 293 -20.51 14.21 -7.27
C PRO A 293 -19.02 14.07 -6.97
N ALA A 294 -18.52 14.99 -6.15
CA ALA A 294 -17.25 14.84 -5.46
C ALA A 294 -17.27 13.57 -4.57
N LYS A 295 -16.16 13.31 -3.88
CA LYS A 295 -16.09 12.21 -2.91
C LYS A 295 -17.21 12.30 -1.85
N ARG A 296 -17.62 11.16 -1.33
CA ARG A 296 -18.60 11.03 -0.24
C ARG A 296 -18.03 10.20 0.91
N THR A 297 -17.99 10.76 2.09
CA THR A 297 -17.61 10.08 3.33
C THR A 297 -18.67 9.06 3.73
N ILE A 298 -18.26 7.86 4.14
CA ILE A 298 -19.13 6.79 4.60
C ILE A 298 -18.97 6.63 6.11
N HIS A 299 -20.11 6.67 6.78
CA HIS A 299 -20.24 6.40 8.21
C HIS A 299 -21.39 5.44 8.49
N THR A 300 -21.21 4.57 9.48
CA THR A 300 -22.26 3.70 10.01
C THR A 300 -22.04 3.48 11.51
N ASP A 301 -23.13 3.39 12.26
CA ASP A 301 -23.14 3.02 13.69
C ASP A 301 -22.95 1.52 13.93
N LYS A 302 -22.92 0.72 12.83
CA LYS A 302 -22.76 -0.74 12.86
C LYS A 302 -21.30 -1.19 12.76
N ALA A 303 -20.36 -0.27 12.57
CA ALA A 303 -18.92 -0.51 12.63
C ALA A 303 -18.27 0.53 13.54
N PRO A 304 -17.12 0.23 14.15
CA PRO A 304 -16.42 1.16 15.04
C PRO A 304 -16.07 2.48 14.34
N THR A 305 -16.27 3.58 15.04
CA THR A 305 -15.84 4.91 14.56
C THR A 305 -14.37 5.12 14.93
N PRO A 306 -13.48 5.42 13.97
CA PRO A 306 -12.07 5.69 14.27
C PRO A 306 -11.90 6.81 15.31
N LEU A 307 -10.93 6.66 16.21
CA LEU A 307 -10.57 7.69 17.21
C LEU A 307 -9.78 8.84 16.60
N VAL A 308 -9.23 8.63 15.42
CA VAL A 308 -8.35 9.55 14.71
C VAL A 308 -9.09 10.27 13.59
N HIS A 309 -8.45 11.26 12.99
CA HIS A 309 -9.09 12.09 11.97
C HIS A 309 -9.14 11.40 10.61
N GLU A 310 -10.02 10.41 10.50
CA GLU A 310 -10.33 9.66 9.29
C GLU A 310 -11.76 9.13 9.33
N PRO A 311 -12.43 8.92 8.18
CA PRO A 311 -13.73 8.25 8.10
C PRO A 311 -13.58 6.72 8.17
N GLN A 312 -14.69 5.98 8.20
CA GLN A 312 -14.66 4.53 8.01
C GLN A 312 -14.32 4.15 6.57
N ALA A 313 -14.80 4.91 5.59
CA ALA A 313 -14.47 4.80 4.18
C ALA A 313 -14.82 6.07 3.41
N VAL A 314 -14.30 6.20 2.18
CA VAL A 314 -14.63 7.27 1.22
C VAL A 314 -15.07 6.64 -0.09
N LEU A 315 -16.23 7.03 -0.60
CA LEU A 315 -16.70 6.70 -1.94
C LEU A 315 -16.31 7.82 -2.91
N ALA A 316 -15.62 7.45 -4.00
CA ALA A 316 -15.19 8.38 -5.04
C ALA A 316 -15.39 7.76 -6.41
N GLY A 317 -16.35 8.30 -7.18
CA GLY A 317 -16.86 7.60 -8.35
C GLY A 317 -17.41 6.24 -7.96
N PRO A 318 -17.07 5.18 -8.69
CA PRO A 318 -17.53 3.83 -8.37
C PRO A 318 -16.66 3.09 -7.34
N PHE A 319 -15.56 3.68 -6.84
CA PHE A 319 -14.64 3.03 -5.93
C PHE A 319 -14.87 3.46 -4.48
N LEU A 320 -14.92 2.48 -3.59
CA LEU A 320 -14.98 2.63 -2.15
C LEU A 320 -13.60 2.37 -1.55
N PHE A 321 -13.00 3.40 -0.96
CA PHE A 321 -11.70 3.33 -0.28
C PHE A 321 -11.95 3.20 1.22
N PHE A 322 -11.51 2.11 1.83
CA PHE A 322 -11.65 1.92 3.27
C PHE A 322 -10.49 2.59 4.03
N SER A 323 -10.77 3.12 5.21
CA SER A 323 -9.73 3.26 6.22
C SER A 323 -9.33 1.88 6.75
N GLN A 324 -8.11 1.79 7.25
CA GLN A 324 -7.55 0.54 7.77
C GLN A 324 -8.50 -0.11 8.77
N GLN A 325 -8.81 -1.38 8.55
CA GLN A 325 -9.64 -2.16 9.44
C GLN A 325 -8.78 -2.96 10.41
N MET A 326 -8.99 -2.77 11.68
CA MET A 326 -8.38 -3.53 12.78
C MET A 326 -9.48 -4.10 13.67
N ALA A 327 -9.16 -5.14 14.43
CA ALA A 327 -10.10 -5.73 15.39
C ALA A 327 -10.17 -4.87 16.68
N THR A 328 -10.71 -3.67 16.55
CA THR A 328 -10.87 -2.73 17.66
C THR A 328 -12.25 -2.11 17.67
N ASP A 329 -12.77 -1.83 18.86
CA ASP A 329 -13.99 -1.04 19.06
C ASP A 329 -13.70 0.45 19.28
N TYR A 330 -12.41 0.82 19.30
CA TYR A 330 -11.90 2.15 19.63
C TYR A 330 -12.36 2.70 21.01
N LYS A 331 -12.81 1.81 21.92
CA LYS A 331 -13.21 2.15 23.30
C LYS A 331 -12.42 1.34 24.32
N THR A 332 -12.36 0.03 24.12
CA THR A 332 -11.66 -0.90 25.03
C THR A 332 -10.37 -1.50 24.41
N GLY A 333 -10.01 -1.06 23.20
CA GLY A 333 -8.94 -1.64 22.40
C GLY A 333 -9.45 -2.85 21.64
N LEU A 334 -8.90 -4.04 21.89
CA LEU A 334 -9.38 -5.29 21.30
C LEU A 334 -10.66 -5.74 22.04
N PRO A 335 -11.84 -5.82 21.37
CA PRO A 335 -13.09 -6.20 22.02
C PRO A 335 -13.10 -7.69 22.41
N ALA A 336 -13.93 -8.05 23.39
CA ALA A 336 -13.98 -9.42 23.95
C ALA A 336 -14.26 -10.50 22.87
N GLU A 337 -15.08 -10.21 21.86
CA GLU A 337 -15.38 -11.16 20.78
C GLU A 337 -14.18 -11.42 19.85
N ALA A 338 -13.23 -10.49 19.77
CA ALA A 338 -11.99 -10.62 19.00
C ALA A 338 -10.81 -11.16 19.83
N ARG A 339 -11.02 -11.41 21.13
CA ARG A 339 -9.99 -11.98 22.02
C ARG A 339 -10.15 -13.49 22.14
N VAL A 340 -9.04 -14.16 22.37
CA VAL A 340 -9.07 -15.54 22.90
C VAL A 340 -9.41 -15.51 24.39
N ASP A 341 -10.07 -16.55 24.87
CA ASP A 341 -10.33 -16.69 26.31
C ASP A 341 -8.98 -16.86 27.06
N PRO A 342 -8.66 -16.01 28.04
CA PRO A 342 -7.40 -16.10 28.76
C PRO A 342 -7.26 -17.40 29.58
N ASN A 343 -8.37 -18.06 29.92
CA ASN A 343 -8.34 -19.35 30.58
C ASN A 343 -8.11 -20.52 29.61
N PHE A 344 -8.37 -20.32 28.31
CA PHE A 344 -8.23 -21.31 27.24
C PHE A 344 -7.52 -20.75 26.02
N PRO A 345 -6.28 -20.18 26.18
CA PRO A 345 -5.63 -19.42 25.11
C PRO A 345 -5.22 -20.24 23.89
N PHE A 346 -5.17 -21.58 24.02
CA PHE A 346 -4.74 -22.50 22.96
C PHE A 346 -5.92 -23.19 22.25
N PHE A 347 -7.17 -22.87 22.59
CA PHE A 347 -8.35 -23.52 22.01
C PHE A 347 -8.87 -22.82 20.75
N THR A 348 -8.42 -21.62 20.46
CA THR A 348 -8.79 -20.83 19.28
C THR A 348 -7.62 -19.99 18.80
N SER A 349 -7.64 -19.56 17.52
CA SER A 349 -6.66 -18.63 16.98
C SER A 349 -7.08 -17.17 17.25
N ALA A 350 -6.16 -16.37 17.76
CA ALA A 350 -6.42 -14.94 17.98
C ALA A 350 -6.54 -14.19 16.64
N ALA A 351 -5.69 -14.52 15.67
CA ALA A 351 -5.74 -13.87 14.36
C ALA A 351 -7.01 -14.21 13.58
N GLU A 352 -7.52 -15.46 13.69
CA GLU A 352 -8.79 -15.86 13.11
C GLU A 352 -9.96 -15.04 13.68
N LYS A 353 -10.08 -14.96 15.03
CA LYS A 353 -11.12 -14.16 15.69
C LYS A 353 -11.07 -12.69 15.26
N GLN A 354 -9.87 -12.13 15.14
CA GLN A 354 -9.67 -10.76 14.70
C GLN A 354 -10.10 -10.56 13.24
N VAL A 355 -9.75 -11.47 12.34
CA VAL A 355 -10.18 -11.42 10.94
C VAL A 355 -11.71 -11.49 10.84
N LEU A 356 -12.37 -12.41 11.53
CA LEU A 356 -13.82 -12.52 11.52
C LEU A 356 -14.52 -11.27 12.08
N TYR A 357 -13.95 -10.64 13.10
CA TYR A 357 -14.44 -9.35 13.59
C TYR A 357 -14.29 -8.24 12.53
N ILE A 358 -13.16 -8.19 11.85
CA ILE A 358 -12.91 -7.23 10.76
C ILE A 358 -13.92 -7.45 9.62
N VAL A 359 -14.21 -8.70 9.24
CA VAL A 359 -15.20 -9.02 8.18
C VAL A 359 -16.59 -8.46 8.53
N LYS A 360 -17.04 -8.55 9.77
CA LYS A 360 -18.30 -7.92 10.21
C LYS A 360 -18.31 -6.41 10.02
N ASN A 361 -17.19 -5.75 10.31
CA ASN A 361 -17.05 -4.30 10.11
C ASN A 361 -17.09 -3.94 8.61
N ILE A 362 -16.41 -4.74 7.78
CA ILE A 362 -16.42 -4.57 6.32
C ILE A 362 -17.85 -4.67 5.78
N ASP A 363 -18.62 -5.68 6.20
CA ASP A 363 -20.03 -5.86 5.79
C ASP A 363 -20.89 -4.64 6.14
N ALA A 364 -20.71 -4.11 7.35
CA ALA A 364 -21.46 -2.94 7.80
C ALA A 364 -21.11 -1.69 6.97
N ILE A 365 -19.84 -1.48 6.67
CA ILE A 365 -19.36 -0.35 5.86
C ILE A 365 -19.79 -0.50 4.40
N CYS A 366 -19.64 -1.69 3.81
CA CYS A 366 -20.12 -2.00 2.45
C CYS A 366 -21.62 -1.70 2.33
N LYS A 367 -22.43 -2.20 3.27
CA LYS A 367 -23.88 -1.95 3.27
C LYS A 367 -24.23 -0.46 3.35
N ALA A 368 -23.51 0.32 4.16
CA ALA A 368 -23.70 1.77 4.27
C ALA A 368 -23.30 2.51 2.98
N ALA A 369 -22.35 1.97 2.24
CA ALA A 369 -21.93 2.50 0.95
C ALA A 369 -22.84 2.09 -0.22
N GLY A 370 -23.67 1.06 -0.06
CA GLY A 370 -24.55 0.52 -1.11
C GLY A 370 -23.90 -0.63 -1.90
N THR A 371 -22.98 -1.38 -1.29
CA THR A 371 -22.29 -2.53 -1.89
C THR A 371 -22.25 -3.71 -0.93
N THR A 372 -21.57 -4.78 -1.31
CA THR A 372 -21.28 -5.95 -0.47
C THR A 372 -19.80 -6.29 -0.50
N ARG A 373 -19.33 -7.13 0.42
CA ARG A 373 -17.94 -7.61 0.43
C ARG A 373 -17.54 -8.41 -0.81
N ASP A 374 -18.50 -8.98 -1.57
CA ASP A 374 -18.22 -9.69 -2.81
C ASP A 374 -17.63 -8.77 -3.89
N HIS A 375 -17.85 -7.47 -3.74
CA HIS A 375 -17.33 -6.44 -4.61
C HIS A 375 -15.97 -5.86 -4.18
N LEU A 376 -15.29 -6.46 -3.19
CA LEU A 376 -13.91 -6.12 -2.88
C LEU A 376 -13.01 -6.45 -4.07
N VAL A 377 -12.19 -5.48 -4.49
CA VAL A 377 -11.26 -5.62 -5.63
C VAL A 377 -9.82 -5.77 -5.17
N ARG A 378 -9.46 -5.20 -4.03
CA ARG A 378 -8.11 -5.23 -3.46
C ARG A 378 -8.15 -5.40 -1.95
N ARG A 379 -7.21 -6.21 -1.44
CA ARG A 379 -6.93 -6.42 -0.02
C ARG A 379 -5.42 -6.33 0.22
N ARG A 380 -5.00 -5.63 1.27
CA ARG A 380 -3.66 -5.73 1.84
C ARG A 380 -3.77 -6.22 3.28
N GLY A 381 -3.20 -7.38 3.57
CA GLY A 381 -3.13 -7.95 4.91
C GLY A 381 -1.79 -7.61 5.56
N LEU A 382 -1.83 -6.84 6.62
CA LEU A 382 -0.69 -6.41 7.42
C LEU A 382 -0.69 -7.22 8.71
N TYR A 383 0.25 -8.14 8.85
CA TYR A 383 0.37 -9.01 10.02
C TYR A 383 1.56 -8.58 10.87
N ASN A 384 1.45 -8.66 12.18
CA ASN A 384 2.60 -8.49 13.06
C ASN A 384 3.23 -9.82 13.49
N ASP A 385 2.63 -10.93 13.04
CA ASP A 385 3.07 -12.29 13.36
C ASP A 385 2.50 -13.28 12.33
N PHE A 386 3.35 -14.09 11.71
CA PHE A 386 2.91 -15.07 10.72
C PHE A 386 2.59 -16.45 11.30
N THR A 387 2.77 -16.68 12.60
CA THR A 387 2.48 -17.99 13.21
C THR A 387 1.02 -18.41 13.06
N GLU A 388 0.09 -17.44 13.07
CA GLU A 388 -1.34 -17.68 12.86
C GLU A 388 -1.84 -17.22 11.48
N PHE A 389 -0.93 -16.89 10.56
CA PHE A 389 -1.31 -16.37 9.23
C PHE A 389 -2.21 -17.32 8.47
N PHE A 390 -1.79 -18.59 8.33
CA PHE A 390 -2.54 -19.56 7.53
C PHE A 390 -3.96 -19.77 8.05
N THR A 391 -4.13 -19.97 9.37
CA THR A 391 -5.45 -20.14 10.01
C THR A 391 -6.37 -18.94 9.75
N SER A 392 -5.86 -17.74 9.96
CA SER A 392 -6.64 -16.51 9.75
C SER A 392 -6.92 -16.23 8.27
N PHE A 393 -6.02 -16.64 7.37
CA PHE A 393 -6.24 -16.53 5.93
C PHE A 393 -7.29 -17.53 5.43
N VAL A 394 -7.32 -18.74 5.98
CA VAL A 394 -8.39 -19.73 5.68
C VAL A 394 -9.74 -19.16 6.10
N ALA A 395 -9.86 -18.63 7.33
CA ALA A 395 -11.08 -17.97 7.79
C ALA A 395 -11.52 -16.81 6.88
N TRP A 396 -10.55 -15.99 6.41
CA TRP A 396 -10.84 -14.97 5.39
C TRP A 396 -11.35 -15.59 4.08
N ALA A 397 -10.69 -16.64 3.59
CA ALA A 397 -11.01 -17.26 2.31
C ALA A 397 -12.41 -17.92 2.31
N GLU A 398 -12.84 -18.48 3.44
CA GLU A 398 -14.19 -19.05 3.61
C GLU A 398 -15.30 -17.99 3.45
N GLU A 399 -15.00 -16.73 3.77
CA GLU A 399 -15.93 -15.62 3.58
C GLU A 399 -15.99 -15.12 2.12
N PHE A 400 -15.09 -15.58 1.25
CA PHE A 400 -14.99 -15.23 -0.17
C PHE A 400 -14.89 -16.49 -1.04
N PRO A 401 -15.96 -17.30 -1.14
CA PRO A 401 -15.94 -18.60 -1.83
C PRO A 401 -15.75 -18.49 -3.34
N SER A 402 -16.06 -17.34 -3.93
CA SER A 402 -15.91 -17.06 -5.36
C SER A 402 -15.25 -15.71 -5.58
N ASP A 403 -14.47 -15.59 -6.64
CA ASP A 403 -13.86 -14.34 -7.11
C ASP A 403 -13.22 -13.49 -5.99
N PRO A 404 -12.25 -14.03 -5.23
CA PRO A 404 -11.64 -13.27 -4.14
C PRO A 404 -10.92 -12.02 -4.68
N PRO A 405 -10.71 -10.98 -3.85
CA PRO A 405 -9.96 -9.79 -4.25
C PRO A 405 -8.50 -10.12 -4.59
N ALA A 406 -7.85 -9.24 -5.34
CA ALA A 406 -6.40 -9.20 -5.41
C ALA A 406 -5.83 -8.97 -4.01
N SER A 407 -4.78 -9.71 -3.63
CA SER A 407 -4.29 -9.73 -2.25
C SER A 407 -2.77 -9.62 -2.15
N THR A 408 -2.31 -8.77 -1.24
CA THR A 408 -0.92 -8.62 -0.80
C THR A 408 -0.86 -8.92 0.69
N THR A 409 0.15 -9.64 1.14
CA THR A 409 0.28 -9.96 2.58
C THR A 409 1.73 -9.84 3.03
N VAL A 410 1.96 -9.00 4.04
CA VAL A 410 3.30 -8.74 4.58
C VAL A 410 3.30 -8.78 6.10
N ARG A 411 4.45 -9.12 6.70
CA ARG A 411 4.67 -8.96 8.14
C ARG A 411 5.33 -7.62 8.43
N VAL A 412 4.67 -6.83 9.24
CA VAL A 412 5.11 -5.50 9.68
C VAL A 412 5.61 -5.54 11.13
N PRO A 413 6.47 -4.58 11.56
CA PRO A 413 6.97 -4.56 12.93
C PRO A 413 5.87 -4.34 13.97
N LYS A 414 6.11 -4.83 15.18
CA LYS A 414 5.30 -4.58 16.37
C LYS A 414 5.70 -3.25 17.04
N PRO A 415 4.76 -2.58 17.67
CA PRO A 415 3.33 -2.88 17.77
C PRO A 415 2.53 -2.32 16.57
N MET A 416 1.34 -2.85 16.34
CA MET A 416 0.31 -2.14 15.56
C MET A 416 -0.16 -0.89 16.31
N LEU A 417 -0.85 0.04 15.64
CA LEU A 417 -1.44 1.22 16.30
C LEU A 417 -2.40 0.86 17.44
N VAL A 418 -3.05 -0.30 17.36
CA VAL A 418 -3.74 -0.95 18.47
C VAL A 418 -2.88 -2.16 18.88
N PRO A 419 -2.17 -2.10 19.99
CA PRO A 419 -1.07 -3.04 20.32
C PRO A 419 -1.44 -4.52 20.35
N GLU A 420 -2.67 -4.88 20.73
CA GLU A 420 -3.13 -6.28 20.78
C GLU A 420 -3.61 -6.82 19.42
N CYS A 421 -3.74 -5.95 18.39
CA CYS A 421 -4.10 -6.39 17.06
C CYS A 421 -2.96 -7.14 16.40
N LYS A 422 -3.26 -8.35 15.89
CA LYS A 422 -2.34 -9.19 15.13
C LYS A 422 -2.38 -8.92 13.63
N VAL A 423 -3.50 -8.40 13.16
CA VAL A 423 -3.77 -8.13 11.75
C VAL A 423 -4.48 -6.80 11.58
N ALA A 424 -4.07 -6.09 10.55
CA ALA A 424 -4.79 -4.94 10.01
C ALA A 424 -5.02 -5.17 8.51
N ILE A 425 -6.16 -4.73 7.99
CA ILE A 425 -6.53 -4.97 6.59
C ILE A 425 -6.88 -3.64 5.94
N ASP A 426 -6.24 -3.35 4.82
CA ASP A 426 -6.58 -2.26 3.93
C ASP A 426 -7.33 -2.78 2.70
N LEU A 427 -8.34 -2.05 2.23
CA LEU A 427 -9.33 -2.56 1.29
C LEU A 427 -9.78 -1.51 0.29
N MET A 428 -10.14 -2.00 -0.90
CA MET A 428 -10.93 -1.26 -1.88
C MET A 428 -12.08 -2.14 -2.39
N ALA A 429 -13.24 -1.53 -2.60
CA ALA A 429 -14.40 -2.17 -3.22
C ALA A 429 -14.93 -1.32 -4.36
N ILE A 430 -15.88 -1.88 -5.12
CA ILE A 430 -16.66 -1.14 -6.12
C ILE A 430 -18.12 -1.10 -5.73
N ILE A 431 -18.82 -0.09 -6.24
CA ILE A 431 -20.27 -0.06 -6.28
C ILE A 431 -20.69 -0.70 -7.61
N PRO A 432 -21.42 -1.83 -7.59
CA PRO A 432 -21.97 -2.42 -8.80
C PRO A 432 -23.05 -1.51 -9.43
N ASP A 433 -23.30 -1.70 -10.73
CA ASP A 433 -24.40 -1.01 -11.43
C ASP A 433 -25.76 -1.46 -10.91
#